data_0cb73a23af71adabf13cbf8ed7253fd8
#
_entry.id   0cb73a23af71adabf13cbf8ed7253fd8
#
_cell.length_a   1.000
_cell.length_b   1.000
_cell.length_c   1.000
_cell.angle_alpha   90.00
_cell.angle_beta   90.00
_cell.angle_gamma   90.00
#
_symmetry.space_group_name_H-M   'P 1'
#
loop_
_entity.id
_entity.type
_entity.pdbx_description
1 polymer ?
#
loop_
_entity_poly.entity_id
_entity_poly.type
_entity_poly.pdbx_seq_one_letter_code
_entity_poly.pdbx_strand_id
1 'polypeptide(L)'
;MKISIIIPVYNSTLYLKQCVESILAQTYHNFEILLVDDGSTDDSPMICDEYAQKDDRIVTIHKQNGGTSDARNVGLEKASGDYITFMDNDDYWSDPDALCDIIKVISETEP
;
A
#
# COMPACT_ATOMS: atom_id res chain seq x y z
N MET A 1 -5.28 -14.96 6.77
CA MET A 1 -5.56 -14.32 5.46
C MET A 1 -4.73 -13.05 5.32
N LYS A 2 -3.89 -13.00 4.32
CA LYS A 2 -2.98 -11.88 4.07
C LYS A 2 -3.55 -10.96 3.00
N ILE A 3 -3.51 -9.65 3.25
CA ILE A 3 -3.95 -8.63 2.30
C ILE A 3 -2.72 -7.92 1.73
N SER A 4 -2.66 -7.79 0.40
CA SER A 4 -1.68 -6.95 -0.28
C SER A 4 -2.32 -5.60 -0.58
N ILE A 5 -1.71 -4.52 -0.08
CA ILE A 5 -2.18 -3.16 -0.29
C ILE A 5 -1.21 -2.47 -1.24
N ILE A 6 -1.67 -2.18 -2.45
CA ILE A 6 -0.85 -1.60 -3.51
C ILE A 6 -1.10 -0.10 -3.56
N ILE A 7 -0.04 0.67 -3.41
CA ILE A 7 -0.09 2.13 -3.40
C ILE A 7 0.82 2.67 -4.49
N PRO A 8 0.27 3.14 -5.62
CA PRO A 8 1.06 3.86 -6.61
C PRO A 8 1.53 5.19 -6.03
N VAL A 9 2.80 5.49 -6.16
CA VAL A 9 3.41 6.70 -5.60
C VAL A 9 4.02 7.52 -6.73
N TYR A 10 3.58 8.77 -6.87
CA TYR A 10 4.20 9.72 -7.79
C TYR A 10 4.14 11.11 -7.19
N ASN A 11 5.32 11.66 -6.84
CA ASN A 11 5.44 13.02 -6.27
C ASN A 11 4.44 13.28 -5.13
N SER A 12 4.46 12.41 -4.12
CA SER A 12 3.43 12.34 -3.09
C SER A 12 3.92 12.72 -1.69
N THR A 13 4.98 13.51 -1.58
CA THR A 13 5.60 13.89 -0.30
C THR A 13 4.61 14.43 0.73
N LEU A 14 3.58 15.17 0.30
CA LEU A 14 2.61 15.77 1.21
C LEU A 14 1.66 14.77 1.86
N TYR A 15 1.34 13.68 1.17
CA TYR A 15 0.26 12.78 1.59
C TYR A 15 0.72 11.38 1.93
N LEU A 16 1.91 10.98 1.45
CA LEU A 16 2.38 9.60 1.55
C LEU A 16 2.47 9.12 2.99
N LYS A 17 3.00 9.94 3.88
CA LYS A 17 3.13 9.59 5.29
C LYS A 17 1.77 9.31 5.93
N GLN A 18 0.79 10.19 5.72
CA GLN A 18 -0.56 10.01 6.25
C GLN A 18 -1.19 8.72 5.74
N CYS A 19 -1.03 8.44 4.45
CA CYS A 19 -1.53 7.21 3.83
C CYS A 19 -0.93 5.97 4.51
N VAL A 20 0.39 5.87 4.57
CA VAL A 20 1.08 4.71 5.15
C VAL A 20 0.78 4.56 6.64
N GLU A 21 0.84 5.65 7.40
CA GLU A 21 0.58 5.61 8.84
C GLU A 21 -0.85 5.15 9.15
N SER A 22 -1.83 5.51 8.31
CA SER A 22 -3.21 5.05 8.50
C SER A 22 -3.36 3.54 8.33
N ILE A 23 -2.53 2.92 7.50
CA ILE A 23 -2.50 1.47 7.32
C ILE A 23 -1.79 0.80 8.50
N LEU A 24 -0.66 1.35 8.93
CA LEU A 24 0.09 0.82 10.06
C LEU A 24 -0.68 0.90 11.38
N ALA A 25 -1.62 1.83 11.47
CA ALA A 25 -2.49 1.98 12.64
C ALA A 25 -3.69 1.05 12.65
N GLN A 26 -3.88 0.23 11.62
CA GLN A 26 -5.01 -0.69 11.56
C GLN A 26 -4.90 -1.80 12.61
N THR A 27 -6.03 -2.22 13.15
CA THR A 27 -6.08 -3.31 14.13
C THR A 27 -5.81 -4.67 13.51
N TYR A 28 -6.07 -4.83 12.22
CA TYR A 28 -5.70 -6.03 11.47
C TYR A 28 -4.23 -5.93 11.03
N HIS A 29 -3.41 -6.91 11.37
CA HIS A 29 -1.96 -6.82 11.19
C HIS A 29 -1.39 -7.69 10.06
N ASN A 30 -2.17 -8.62 9.50
CA ASN A 30 -1.67 -9.55 8.48
C ASN A 30 -1.81 -8.95 7.08
N PHE A 31 -0.95 -8.00 6.75
CA PHE A 31 -0.92 -7.34 5.45
C PHE A 31 0.51 -7.08 5.01
N GLU A 32 0.66 -6.80 3.73
CA GLU A 32 1.86 -6.19 3.16
C GLU A 32 1.48 -4.91 2.44
N ILE A 33 2.37 -3.94 2.45
CA ILE A 33 2.21 -2.68 1.72
C ILE A 33 3.22 -2.66 0.58
N LEU A 34 2.74 -2.49 -0.64
CA LEU A 34 3.59 -2.38 -1.83
C LEU A 34 3.57 -0.93 -2.29
N LEU A 35 4.63 -0.20 -1.97
CA LEU A 35 4.80 1.19 -2.40
C LEU A 35 5.50 1.17 -3.76
N VAL A 36 4.74 1.43 -4.81
CA VAL A 36 5.26 1.43 -6.19
C VAL A 36 5.58 2.85 -6.60
N ASP A 37 6.84 3.22 -6.50
CA ASP A 37 7.32 4.53 -6.90
C ASP A 37 7.42 4.61 -8.43
N ASP A 38 6.54 5.39 -9.03
CA ASP A 38 6.38 5.54 -10.47
C ASP A 38 7.28 6.67 -11.02
N GLY A 39 8.57 6.61 -10.70
CA GLY A 39 9.54 7.57 -11.21
C GLY A 39 9.41 8.95 -10.59
N SER A 40 9.14 9.04 -9.29
CA SER A 40 9.01 10.32 -8.59
C SER A 40 10.29 11.14 -8.66
N THR A 41 10.14 12.45 -8.78
CA THR A 41 11.26 13.41 -8.85
C THR A 41 11.46 14.20 -7.56
N ASP A 42 10.59 14.00 -6.58
CA ASP A 42 10.68 14.61 -5.24
C ASP A 42 11.30 13.63 -4.22
N ASP A 43 11.05 13.82 -2.93
CA ASP A 43 11.56 12.97 -1.86
C ASP A 43 10.74 11.69 -1.64
N SER A 44 9.70 11.43 -2.43
CA SER A 44 8.86 10.24 -2.28
C SER A 44 9.65 8.94 -2.30
N PRO A 45 10.62 8.72 -3.19
CA PRO A 45 11.40 7.47 -3.18
C PRO A 45 12.14 7.23 -1.87
N MET A 46 12.72 8.29 -1.30
CA MET A 46 13.43 8.20 -0.02
C MET A 46 12.47 7.86 1.12
N ILE A 47 11.28 8.46 1.14
CA ILE A 47 10.27 8.20 2.16
C ILE A 47 9.82 6.74 2.09
N CYS A 48 9.58 6.23 0.87
CA CYS A 48 9.23 4.83 0.66
C CYS A 48 10.30 3.89 1.23
N ASP A 49 11.57 4.15 0.93
CA ASP A 49 12.68 3.31 1.39
C ASP A 49 12.83 3.36 2.92
N GLU A 50 12.62 4.51 3.52
CA GLU A 50 12.66 4.64 4.99
C GLU A 50 11.58 3.78 5.66
N TYR A 51 10.37 3.76 5.12
CA TYR A 51 9.30 2.90 5.62
C TYR A 51 9.63 1.42 5.47
N ALA A 52 10.16 1.02 4.33
CA ALA A 52 10.53 -0.37 4.07
C ALA A 52 11.62 -0.85 5.04
N GLN A 53 12.51 0.03 5.46
CA GLN A 53 13.54 -0.30 6.45
C GLN A 53 12.97 -0.45 7.86
N LYS A 54 11.92 0.27 8.19
CA LYS A 54 11.32 0.29 9.53
C LYS A 54 10.32 -0.85 9.76
N ASP A 55 9.70 -1.37 8.69
CA ASP A 55 8.65 -2.39 8.81
C ASP A 55 8.80 -3.41 7.69
N ASP A 56 8.98 -4.68 8.07
CA ASP A 56 9.19 -5.79 7.13
C ASP A 56 7.99 -6.04 6.23
N ARG A 57 6.82 -5.54 6.60
CA ARG A 57 5.60 -5.68 5.80
C ARG A 57 5.54 -4.69 4.65
N ILE A 58 6.44 -3.72 4.61
CA ILE A 58 6.48 -2.69 3.57
C ILE A 58 7.57 -3.03 2.56
N VAL A 59 7.17 -3.12 1.30
CA VAL A 59 8.06 -3.37 0.16
C VAL A 59 8.01 -2.15 -0.76
N THR A 60 9.16 -1.65 -1.13
CA THR A 60 9.27 -0.54 -2.08
C THR A 60 9.73 -1.06 -3.44
N ILE A 61 9.08 -0.59 -4.50
CA ILE A 61 9.43 -0.90 -5.88
C ILE A 61 9.64 0.42 -6.61
N HIS A 62 10.85 0.64 -7.14
CA HIS A 62 11.15 1.82 -7.94
C HIS A 62 11.10 1.45 -9.42
N LYS A 63 10.42 2.26 -10.23
CA LYS A 63 10.28 2.03 -11.66
C LYS A 63 10.31 3.35 -12.42
N GLN A 64 10.53 3.27 -13.72
CA GLN A 64 10.39 4.44 -14.59
C GLN A 64 8.93 4.88 -14.65
N ASN A 65 8.71 6.19 -14.78
CA ASN A 65 7.36 6.73 -14.89
C ASN A 65 6.62 6.11 -16.07
N GLY A 66 5.48 5.49 -15.80
CA GLY A 66 4.65 4.82 -16.80
C GLY A 66 3.16 5.02 -16.55
N GLY A 67 2.80 5.75 -15.50
CA GLY A 67 1.42 6.04 -15.13
C GLY A 67 0.88 5.13 -14.04
N THR A 68 -0.27 5.51 -13.49
CA THR A 68 -0.91 4.83 -12.36
C THR A 68 -1.28 3.39 -12.68
N SER A 69 -1.83 3.13 -13.87
CA SER A 69 -2.21 1.77 -14.27
C SER A 69 -0.99 0.85 -14.36
N ASP A 70 0.13 1.35 -14.91
CA ASP A 70 1.37 0.59 -14.99
C ASP A 70 1.92 0.29 -13.60
N ALA A 71 1.90 1.28 -12.69
CA ALA A 71 2.33 1.10 -11.31
C ALA A 71 1.48 0.05 -10.58
N ARG A 72 0.16 0.06 -10.76
CA ARG A 72 -0.73 -0.95 -10.19
C ARG A 72 -0.41 -2.34 -10.71
N ASN A 73 -0.13 -2.48 -12.01
CA ASN A 73 0.23 -3.76 -12.61
C ASN A 73 1.55 -4.29 -12.04
N VAL A 74 2.54 -3.45 -11.85
CA VAL A 74 3.81 -3.85 -11.22
C VAL A 74 3.56 -4.34 -9.79
N GLY A 75 2.72 -3.63 -9.02
CA GLY A 75 2.32 -4.07 -7.69
C GLY A 75 1.64 -5.43 -7.69
N LEU A 76 0.72 -5.65 -8.64
CA LEU A 76 0.02 -6.94 -8.79
C LEU A 76 1.00 -8.10 -9.03
N GLU A 77 2.02 -7.90 -9.85
CA GLU A 77 3.04 -8.92 -10.12
C GLU A 77 3.85 -9.29 -8.88
N LYS A 78 4.02 -8.37 -7.95
CA LYS A 78 4.82 -8.56 -6.73
C LYS A 78 3.98 -8.95 -5.51
N ALA A 79 2.66 -8.79 -5.58
CA ALA A 79 1.77 -9.08 -4.46
C ALA A 79 1.79 -10.55 -4.09
N SER A 80 1.84 -10.85 -2.80
CA SER A 80 1.85 -12.22 -2.26
C SER A 80 0.67 -12.52 -1.35
N GLY A 81 -0.24 -11.57 -1.16
CA GLY A 81 -1.40 -11.76 -0.31
C GLY A 81 -2.50 -12.59 -0.95
N ASP A 82 -3.40 -13.07 -0.12
CA ASP A 82 -4.59 -13.82 -0.56
C ASP A 82 -5.61 -12.91 -1.23
N TYR A 83 -5.65 -11.64 -0.81
CA TYR A 83 -6.51 -10.61 -1.38
C TYR A 83 -5.69 -9.35 -1.65
N ILE A 84 -6.12 -8.60 -2.65
CA ILE A 84 -5.43 -7.40 -3.11
C ILE A 84 -6.38 -6.22 -3.02
N THR A 85 -5.92 -5.11 -2.46
CA THR A 85 -6.62 -3.84 -2.48
C THR A 85 -5.69 -2.74 -2.98
N PHE A 86 -6.25 -1.74 -3.62
CA PHE A 86 -5.52 -0.56 -4.08
C PHE A 86 -5.88 0.62 -3.20
N MET A 87 -4.91 1.47 -2.95
CA MET A 87 -5.12 2.70 -2.19
C MET A 87 -4.36 3.83 -2.87
N ASP A 88 -5.03 4.96 -3.10
CA ASP A 88 -4.36 6.13 -3.65
C ASP A 88 -3.45 6.76 -2.59
N ASN A 89 -2.32 7.31 -3.01
CA ASN A 89 -1.32 7.85 -2.08
C ASN A 89 -1.78 9.10 -1.33
N ASP A 90 -2.87 9.73 -1.74
CA ASP A 90 -3.49 10.88 -1.08
C ASP A 90 -4.70 10.49 -0.21
N ASP A 91 -5.03 9.21 -0.13
CA ASP A 91 -6.08 8.68 0.73
C ASP A 91 -5.52 8.21 2.07
N TYR A 92 -6.39 8.04 3.03
CA TYR A 92 -6.05 7.44 4.32
C TYR A 92 -7.30 6.83 4.95
N TRP A 93 -7.09 5.84 5.80
CA TRP A 93 -8.17 5.23 6.57
C TRP A 93 -8.29 5.91 7.93
N SER A 94 -9.43 6.56 8.20
CA SER A 94 -9.71 7.18 9.50
C SER A 94 -10.21 6.18 10.53
N ASP A 95 -10.75 5.04 10.09
CA ASP A 95 -11.25 3.97 10.96
C ASP A 95 -10.16 2.93 11.18
N PRO A 96 -9.69 2.71 12.43
CA PRO A 96 -8.64 1.72 12.70
C PRO A 96 -9.08 0.28 12.46
N ASP A 97 -10.39 0.02 12.31
CA ASP A 97 -10.92 -1.31 12.07
C ASP A 97 -11.31 -1.56 10.60
N ALA A 98 -10.94 -0.67 9.69
CA ALA A 98 -11.33 -0.79 8.28
C ALA A 98 -10.91 -2.12 7.66
N LEU A 99 -9.67 -2.57 7.89
CA LEU A 99 -9.19 -3.87 7.40
C LEU A 99 -9.91 -5.04 8.06
N CYS A 100 -10.16 -4.96 9.35
CA CYS A 100 -10.93 -6.00 10.06
C CYS A 100 -12.33 -6.16 9.47
N ASP A 101 -12.97 -5.06 9.16
CA ASP A 101 -14.31 -5.06 8.57
C ASP A 101 -14.30 -5.68 7.16
N ILE A 102 -13.29 -5.35 6.35
CA ILE A 102 -13.11 -5.94 5.02
C ILE A 102 -12.91 -7.45 5.13
N ILE A 103 -12.03 -7.91 6.01
CA ILE A 103 -11.76 -9.33 6.22
C ILE A 103 -13.02 -10.06 6.68
N LYS A 104 -13.79 -9.47 7.55
CA LYS A 104 -15.03 -10.05 8.05
C LYS A 104 -16.03 -10.28 6.91
N VAL A 105 -16.21 -9.28 6.05
CA VAL A 105 -17.10 -9.38 4.89
C VAL A 105 -16.64 -10.50 3.95
N ILE A 106 -15.35 -10.57 3.65
CA ILE A 106 -14.78 -11.61 2.80
C ILE A 106 -15.04 -12.99 3.40
N SER A 107 -14.80 -13.18 4.69
CA SER A 107 -15.01 -14.46 5.38
C SER A 107 -16.46 -14.90 5.38
N GLU A 108 -17.40 -13.95 5.45
CA GLU A 108 -18.84 -14.24 5.41
C GLU A 108 -19.36 -14.58 4.01
N THR A 109 -18.68 -14.10 2.96
CA THR A 109 -19.14 -14.27 1.58
C THR A 109 -18.46 -15.42 0.84
N GLU A 110 -17.35 -15.93 1.34
CA GLU A 110 -16.68 -17.08 0.73
C GLU A 110 -17.43 -18.39 1.04
N PRO A 111 -17.61 -19.24 0.04
CA PRO A 111 -18.24 -20.57 0.23
C PRO A 111 -17.37 -21.53 1.04
#